data_da5804c185f0c0d86a9c1a752aa4004e
#
_entry.id   da5804c185f0c0d86a9c1a752aa4004e
#
_cell.length_a   1.000
_cell.length_b   1.000
_cell.length_c   1.000
_cell.angle_alpha   90.00
_cell.angle_beta   90.00
_cell.angle_gamma   90.00
#
_symmetry.space_group_name_H-M   'P 1'
#
loop_
_entity.id
_entity.type
_entity.pdbx_description
1 polymer ?
#
loop_
_entity_poly.entity_id
_entity_poly.type
_entity_poly.pdbx_seq_one_letter_code
_entity_poly.pdbx_strand_id
1 'polypeptide(L)'
;MIEALLAARPGRAALIIVLSVLLTAPAWRDATAEEYPSRTISLVVAYPAGGGVDTVGRVIAQKLSEALGQQVVVVNRPGGGSVIGTRDVAKAQPDGYTLLLMVTGAALPANPGYDIDKDFSAIGLVASVPVVIMSNPSLPAKSLAEVIALAKKEGAKLTVGTPPSPTLNYFAAEQFKAMTGTDITIVTYKGTGPLTNDLVGGHVMLAFNTLPPAIGNIQSGALRAIAVGSPSRVAALPDVPTIAESGLPELEIVQYYGLVAPAATPQPIVERLNAELRKILTSEDVKKRLMDAGGDAMPSTPAEYARNIQHEEGKWHAVIKKLGLVVN
;
A
#
# COMPACT_ATOMS: atom_id res chain seq x y z
N MET A 1 -8.13 28.35 92.52
CA MET A 1 -7.04 27.83 91.72
C MET A 1 -7.60 27.16 90.48
N ILE A 2 -8.31 27.94 89.63
CA ILE A 2 -8.80 27.57 88.33
C ILE A 2 -9.13 28.92 87.62
N GLU A 3 -8.15 29.68 87.22
CA GLU A 3 -8.31 30.83 86.31
C GLU A 3 -7.01 31.19 85.66
N ALA A 4 -6.55 30.39 84.75
CA ALA A 4 -5.45 30.76 83.86
C ALA A 4 -5.39 29.80 82.64
N LEU A 5 -6.44 29.69 81.87
CA LEU A 5 -6.36 28.95 80.60
C LEU A 5 -7.44 29.44 79.60
N LEU A 6 -7.44 30.73 79.27
CA LEU A 6 -8.22 31.24 78.14
C LEU A 6 -7.58 32.48 77.52
N ALA A 7 -6.43 32.31 76.89
CA ALA A 7 -5.87 33.35 76.00
C ALA A 7 -5.17 32.70 74.80
N ALA A 8 -5.90 31.92 74.05
CA ALA A 8 -5.45 31.51 72.73
C ALA A 8 -5.98 32.50 71.69
N ARG A 9 -5.12 33.36 71.18
CA ARG A 9 -5.45 34.33 70.09
C ARG A 9 -5.84 33.56 68.83
N PRO A 10 -7.07 33.79 68.23
CA PRO A 10 -7.56 33.01 67.10
C PRO A 10 -6.81 33.24 65.79
N GLY A 11 -5.91 34.24 65.70
CA GLY A 11 -5.18 34.57 64.47
C GLY A 11 -4.03 33.63 64.07
N ARG A 12 -3.45 32.87 65.05
CA ARG A 12 -2.34 31.99 64.77
C ARG A 12 -2.76 30.61 64.23
N ALA A 13 -3.92 30.11 64.62
CA ALA A 13 -4.44 28.84 64.13
C ALA A 13 -4.93 28.93 62.67
N ALA A 14 -5.54 30.06 62.29
CA ALA A 14 -5.99 30.33 60.91
C ALA A 14 -4.80 30.46 59.92
N LEU A 15 -3.66 31.04 60.36
CA LEU A 15 -2.47 31.19 59.51
C LEU A 15 -1.79 29.85 59.20
N ILE A 16 -1.79 28.92 60.17
CA ILE A 16 -1.17 27.57 59.99
C ILE A 16 -2.03 26.71 59.07
N ILE A 17 -3.36 26.83 59.11
CA ILE A 17 -4.25 26.08 58.21
C ILE A 17 -4.17 26.56 56.75
N VAL A 18 -4.02 27.88 56.53
CA VAL A 18 -3.84 28.45 55.19
C VAL A 18 -2.50 28.08 54.59
N LEU A 19 -1.43 28.00 55.40
CA LEU A 19 -0.11 27.62 54.92
C LEU A 19 -0.03 26.08 54.61
N SER A 20 -0.81 25.26 55.29
CA SER A 20 -0.85 23.80 55.06
C SER A 20 -1.63 23.43 53.79
N VAL A 21 -2.64 24.24 53.37
CA VAL A 21 -3.41 24.03 52.15
C VAL A 21 -2.62 24.45 50.90
N LEU A 22 -1.70 25.43 51.00
CA LEU A 22 -0.83 25.85 49.91
C LEU A 22 0.29 24.85 49.57
N LEU A 23 0.62 23.93 50.48
CA LEU A 23 1.68 22.92 50.29
C LEU A 23 1.16 21.61 49.68
N THR A 24 -0.15 21.44 49.52
CA THR A 24 -0.79 20.26 48.88
C THR A 24 -1.31 20.57 47.48
N ALA A 25 -0.85 21.61 46.81
CA ALA A 25 -1.09 21.77 45.39
C ALA A 25 -0.52 20.52 44.69
N PRO A 26 -1.33 19.68 44.01
CA PRO A 26 -0.80 18.59 43.24
C PRO A 26 0.15 19.24 42.23
N ALA A 27 1.43 18.90 42.28
CA ALA A 27 2.32 19.16 41.16
C ALA A 27 1.69 18.48 39.97
N TRP A 28 0.95 19.25 39.18
CA TRP A 28 0.60 18.81 37.83
C TRP A 28 1.95 18.69 37.15
N ARG A 29 2.50 17.46 37.21
CA ARG A 29 3.53 17.09 36.27
C ARG A 29 2.87 17.32 34.91
N ASP A 30 3.32 18.33 34.20
CA ASP A 30 3.15 18.36 32.77
C ASP A 30 3.57 16.98 32.29
N ALA A 31 2.60 16.14 31.99
CA ALA A 31 2.84 14.92 31.25
C ALA A 31 3.36 15.43 29.91
N THR A 32 4.67 15.58 29.81
CA THR A 32 5.32 15.80 28.52
C THR A 32 4.81 14.68 27.65
N ALA A 33 3.89 15.02 26.70
CA ALA A 33 3.41 14.05 25.74
C ALA A 33 4.66 13.39 25.16
N GLU A 34 4.78 12.08 25.38
CA GLU A 34 5.93 11.31 24.90
C GLU A 34 6.09 11.60 23.41
N GLU A 35 7.27 12.07 23.01
CA GLU A 35 7.48 12.56 21.65
C GLU A 35 7.29 11.39 20.67
N TYR A 36 6.27 11.47 19.82
CA TYR A 36 6.01 10.45 18.81
C TYR A 36 7.08 10.49 17.70
N PRO A 37 7.63 9.33 17.29
CA PRO A 37 7.47 8.00 17.87
C PRO A 37 8.48 7.71 19.00
N SER A 38 8.04 7.04 20.08
CA SER A 38 8.89 6.61 21.20
C SER A 38 9.20 5.11 21.21
N ARG A 39 8.58 4.33 20.32
CA ARG A 39 8.74 2.88 20.18
C ARG A 39 8.62 2.42 18.72
N THR A 40 8.90 1.15 18.49
CA THR A 40 8.82 0.53 17.17
C THR A 40 7.45 0.70 16.52
N ILE A 41 7.45 1.09 15.24
CA ILE A 41 6.27 1.17 14.39
C ILE A 41 6.17 -0.11 13.55
N SER A 42 4.98 -0.71 13.48
CA SER A 42 4.66 -1.84 12.60
C SER A 42 4.11 -1.33 11.28
N LEU A 43 4.80 -1.59 10.18
CA LEU A 43 4.29 -1.37 8.83
C LEU A 43 3.70 -2.68 8.29
N VAL A 44 2.38 -2.79 8.35
CA VAL A 44 1.68 -3.98 7.83
C VAL A 44 1.71 -3.95 6.30
N VAL A 45 2.12 -5.08 5.73
CA VAL A 45 2.03 -5.39 4.29
C VAL A 45 1.05 -6.56 4.16
N ALA A 46 -0.13 -6.31 3.59
CA ALA A 46 -1.22 -7.30 3.50
C ALA A 46 -1.00 -8.34 2.38
N TYR A 47 0.25 -8.56 1.97
CA TYR A 47 0.67 -9.47 0.91
C TYR A 47 1.84 -10.36 1.37
N PRO A 48 2.09 -11.50 0.69
CA PRO A 48 3.23 -12.37 0.99
C PRO A 48 4.57 -11.64 0.84
N ALA A 49 5.54 -12.05 1.64
CA ALA A 49 6.93 -11.59 1.52
C ALA A 49 7.50 -11.92 0.12
N GLY A 50 8.42 -11.07 -0.38
CA GLY A 50 9.05 -11.21 -1.70
C GLY A 50 8.18 -10.75 -2.87
N GLY A 51 6.96 -10.26 -2.63
CA GLY A 51 6.12 -9.62 -3.64
C GLY A 51 6.44 -8.14 -3.83
N GLY A 52 5.83 -7.51 -4.84
CA GLY A 52 6.08 -6.10 -5.16
C GLY A 52 5.78 -5.14 -4.00
N VAL A 53 4.69 -5.35 -3.27
CA VAL A 53 4.32 -4.53 -2.11
C VAL A 53 5.34 -4.68 -0.97
N ASP A 54 5.82 -5.90 -0.73
CA ASP A 54 6.84 -6.17 0.29
C ASP A 54 8.16 -5.49 -0.06
N THR A 55 8.58 -5.57 -1.32
CA THR A 55 9.81 -4.91 -1.81
C THR A 55 9.77 -3.41 -1.56
N VAL A 56 8.71 -2.72 -1.99
CA VAL A 56 8.52 -1.28 -1.76
C VAL A 56 8.40 -0.98 -0.28
N GLY A 57 7.62 -1.79 0.47
CA GLY A 57 7.43 -1.62 1.91
C GLY A 57 8.74 -1.64 2.70
N ARG A 58 9.69 -2.52 2.34
CA ARG A 58 11.00 -2.59 2.99
C ARG A 58 11.87 -1.38 2.71
N VAL A 59 11.85 -0.84 1.48
CA VAL A 59 12.56 0.41 1.15
C VAL A 59 12.04 1.55 2.02
N ILE A 60 10.72 1.69 2.10
CA ILE A 60 10.07 2.76 2.87
C ILE A 60 10.28 2.58 4.38
N ALA A 61 10.13 1.36 4.91
CA ALA A 61 10.34 1.08 6.32
C ALA A 61 11.77 1.43 6.78
N GLN A 62 12.77 1.05 5.99
CA GLN A 62 14.16 1.41 6.26
C GLN A 62 14.33 2.93 6.34
N LYS A 63 13.85 3.65 5.34
CA LYS A 63 14.02 5.12 5.26
C LYS A 63 13.21 5.89 6.29
N LEU A 64 12.01 5.42 6.63
CA LEU A 64 11.24 5.97 7.74
C LEU A 64 11.94 5.72 9.09
N SER A 65 12.57 4.55 9.27
CA SER A 65 13.34 4.28 10.49
C SER A 65 14.49 5.29 10.67
N GLU A 66 15.23 5.56 9.59
CA GLU A 66 16.30 6.56 9.57
C GLU A 66 15.77 7.97 9.90
N ALA A 67 14.63 8.37 9.28
CA ALA A 67 14.06 9.71 9.44
C ALA A 67 13.40 9.96 10.78
N LEU A 68 12.75 8.93 11.36
CA LEU A 68 12.02 9.03 12.63
C LEU A 68 12.86 8.71 13.86
N GLY A 69 14.07 8.16 13.69
CA GLY A 69 14.92 7.72 14.81
C GLY A 69 14.36 6.51 15.59
N GLN A 70 13.35 5.84 15.05
CA GLN A 70 12.72 4.67 15.64
C GLN A 70 12.56 3.57 14.59
N GLN A 71 12.61 2.31 15.01
CA GLN A 71 12.45 1.18 14.09
C GLN A 71 11.06 1.16 13.45
N VAL A 72 11.00 1.04 12.13
CA VAL A 72 9.80 0.72 11.36
C VAL A 72 9.99 -0.68 10.79
N VAL A 73 9.17 -1.62 11.23
CA VAL A 73 9.32 -3.05 10.91
C VAL A 73 8.19 -3.50 9.99
N VAL A 74 8.54 -4.12 8.86
CA VAL A 74 7.54 -4.71 7.95
C VAL A 74 6.99 -5.99 8.55
N VAL A 75 5.66 -6.07 8.63
CA VAL A 75 4.91 -7.23 9.11
C VAL A 75 4.00 -7.74 7.97
N ASN A 76 4.35 -8.87 7.37
CA ASN A 76 3.53 -9.46 6.31
C ASN A 76 2.30 -10.17 6.92
N ARG A 77 1.08 -9.76 6.49
CA ARG A 77 -0.22 -10.34 6.89
C ARG A 77 -1.06 -10.66 5.67
N PRO A 78 -0.69 -11.68 4.89
CA PRO A 78 -1.40 -12.03 3.66
C PRO A 78 -2.73 -12.72 3.93
N GLY A 79 -3.62 -12.70 2.92
CA GLY A 79 -4.86 -13.47 2.90
C GLY A 79 -6.04 -12.68 2.36
N GLY A 80 -6.93 -13.39 1.62
CA GLY A 80 -8.14 -12.80 1.03
C GLY A 80 -7.87 -11.64 0.07
N GLY A 81 -6.81 -11.69 -0.74
CA GLY A 81 -6.47 -10.58 -1.66
C GLY A 81 -6.08 -9.27 -0.96
N SER A 82 -5.55 -9.31 0.26
CA SER A 82 -5.21 -8.24 1.20
C SER A 82 -6.22 -8.00 2.34
N VAL A 83 -7.41 -8.55 2.28
CA VAL A 83 -8.51 -8.28 3.23
C VAL A 83 -8.10 -8.54 4.69
N ILE A 84 -7.35 -9.62 4.97
CA ILE A 84 -7.01 -9.98 6.36
C ILE A 84 -6.13 -8.90 6.99
N GLY A 85 -5.01 -8.57 6.36
CA GLY A 85 -4.06 -7.58 6.89
C GLY A 85 -4.65 -6.17 6.96
N THR A 86 -5.44 -5.78 5.95
CA THR A 86 -6.12 -4.48 5.91
C THR A 86 -7.12 -4.34 7.06
N ARG A 87 -7.95 -5.37 7.29
CA ARG A 87 -8.92 -5.40 8.39
C ARG A 87 -8.26 -5.39 9.77
N ASP A 88 -7.09 -6.04 9.92
CA ASP A 88 -6.34 -6.01 11.16
C ASP A 88 -5.89 -4.59 11.52
N VAL A 89 -5.43 -3.82 10.52
CA VAL A 89 -5.05 -2.42 10.72
C VAL A 89 -6.26 -1.52 10.97
N ALA A 90 -7.36 -1.71 10.25
CA ALA A 90 -8.60 -0.96 10.50
C ALA A 90 -9.07 -1.02 11.97
N LYS A 91 -8.76 -2.12 12.66
CA LYS A 91 -9.12 -2.38 14.07
C LYS A 91 -7.99 -2.10 15.07
N ALA A 92 -6.82 -1.68 14.58
CA ALA A 92 -5.69 -1.39 15.45
C ALA A 92 -5.90 -0.10 16.25
N GLN A 93 -5.08 0.09 17.30
CA GLN A 93 -5.10 1.33 18.08
C GLN A 93 -4.69 2.51 17.19
N PRO A 94 -5.42 3.64 17.24
CA PRO A 94 -5.17 4.81 16.42
C PRO A 94 -4.06 5.70 17.03
N ASP A 95 -2.93 5.12 17.35
CA ASP A 95 -1.80 5.76 18.04
C ASP A 95 -0.59 5.98 17.14
N GLY A 96 -0.71 5.65 15.84
CA GLY A 96 0.35 5.81 14.85
C GLY A 96 1.40 4.70 14.83
N TYR A 97 1.33 3.69 15.72
CA TYR A 97 2.33 2.61 15.77
C TYR A 97 1.96 1.39 14.93
N THR A 98 0.77 1.39 14.32
CA THR A 98 0.38 0.38 13.35
C THR A 98 -0.06 1.09 12.07
N LEU A 99 0.72 0.92 11.01
CA LEU A 99 0.48 1.52 9.69
C LEU A 99 0.21 0.42 8.68
N LEU A 100 -0.48 0.74 7.60
CA LEU A 100 -0.67 -0.15 6.46
C LEU A 100 -0.04 0.46 5.20
N LEU A 101 0.75 -0.32 4.48
CA LEU A 101 1.04 -0.03 3.09
C LEU A 101 -0.14 -0.54 2.25
N MET A 102 -1.08 0.36 1.99
CA MET A 102 -2.29 0.08 1.23
C MET A 102 -2.01 0.12 -0.26
N VAL A 103 -2.69 -0.72 -1.01
CA VAL A 103 -2.58 -0.82 -2.46
C VAL A 103 -3.95 -0.54 -3.08
N THR A 104 -3.98 0.10 -4.25
CA THR A 104 -5.19 0.26 -5.06
C THR A 104 -5.94 -1.07 -5.19
N GLY A 105 -7.22 -1.06 -4.96
CA GLY A 105 -8.07 -2.25 -4.99
C GLY A 105 -8.32 -2.89 -3.63
N ALA A 106 -7.85 -2.29 -2.54
CA ALA A 106 -8.10 -2.82 -1.19
C ALA A 106 -9.58 -2.80 -0.80
N ALA A 107 -10.41 -1.92 -1.39
CA ALA A 107 -11.86 -1.85 -1.17
C ALA A 107 -12.70 -2.67 -2.15
N LEU A 108 -12.09 -3.31 -3.15
CA LEU A 108 -12.82 -4.03 -4.19
C LEU A 108 -13.56 -5.31 -3.73
N PRO A 109 -13.12 -6.03 -2.68
CA PRO A 109 -13.90 -7.13 -2.12
C PRO A 109 -15.29 -6.68 -1.65
N ALA A 110 -16.34 -7.46 -1.96
CA ALA A 110 -17.73 -7.08 -1.67
C ALA A 110 -18.03 -6.87 -0.18
N ASN A 111 -17.40 -7.63 0.69
CA ASN A 111 -17.59 -7.54 2.14
C ASN A 111 -16.24 -7.70 2.88
N PRO A 112 -15.34 -6.73 2.78
CA PRO A 112 -13.99 -6.87 3.34
C PRO A 112 -13.99 -6.80 4.89
N GLY A 113 -15.07 -6.30 5.51
CA GLY A 113 -15.19 -6.10 6.95
C GLY A 113 -14.47 -4.83 7.42
N TYR A 114 -14.27 -3.86 6.54
CA TYR A 114 -13.82 -2.49 6.78
C TYR A 114 -14.37 -1.57 5.68
N ASP A 115 -14.38 -0.28 5.98
CA ASP A 115 -14.76 0.81 5.06
C ASP A 115 -13.52 1.69 4.84
N ILE A 116 -13.07 1.80 3.60
CA ILE A 116 -11.81 2.48 3.30
C ILE A 116 -11.86 3.98 3.63
N ASP A 117 -13.02 4.61 3.45
CA ASP A 117 -13.20 6.04 3.70
C ASP A 117 -13.38 6.36 5.20
N LYS A 118 -13.89 5.40 5.99
CA LYS A 118 -14.24 5.63 7.40
C LYS A 118 -13.21 5.07 8.38
N ASP A 119 -12.55 3.96 8.03
CA ASP A 119 -11.71 3.21 8.96
C ASP A 119 -10.22 3.57 8.84
N PHE A 120 -9.86 4.44 7.87
CA PHE A 120 -8.47 4.82 7.65
C PHE A 120 -8.27 6.33 7.51
N SER A 121 -7.14 6.81 8.02
CA SER A 121 -6.58 8.13 7.77
C SER A 121 -5.45 8.01 6.74
N ALA A 122 -5.58 8.69 5.60
CA ALA A 122 -4.53 8.75 4.60
C ALA A 122 -3.32 9.51 5.14
N ILE A 123 -2.11 8.94 4.97
CA ILE A 123 -0.86 9.61 5.31
C ILE A 123 -0.24 10.19 4.03
N GLY A 124 -0.10 9.39 2.98
CA GLY A 124 0.45 9.87 1.71
C GLY A 124 0.74 8.73 0.73
N LEU A 125 0.74 9.06 -0.55
CA LEU A 125 1.23 8.16 -1.60
C LEU A 125 2.71 7.87 -1.39
N VAL A 126 3.11 6.67 -1.78
CA VAL A 126 4.47 6.15 -1.74
C VAL A 126 5.01 5.98 -3.16
N ALA A 127 4.32 5.19 -3.96
CA ALA A 127 4.75 4.86 -5.30
C ALA A 127 3.58 4.51 -6.23
N SER A 128 3.78 4.76 -7.53
CA SER A 128 3.02 4.12 -8.59
C SER A 128 3.80 2.91 -9.10
N VAL A 129 3.10 1.80 -9.27
CA VAL A 129 3.68 0.52 -9.72
C VAL A 129 2.84 0.00 -10.87
N PRO A 130 3.37 -0.03 -12.10
CA PRO A 130 2.62 -0.51 -13.24
C PRO A 130 2.38 -2.02 -13.15
N VAL A 131 1.22 -2.44 -13.60
CA VAL A 131 1.02 -3.83 -14.02
C VAL A 131 1.62 -4.00 -15.40
N VAL A 132 2.34 -5.08 -15.59
CA VAL A 132 3.01 -5.39 -16.86
C VAL A 132 2.44 -6.68 -17.42
N ILE A 133 2.11 -6.65 -18.69
CA ILE A 133 1.85 -7.87 -19.45
C ILE A 133 3.23 -8.43 -19.82
N MET A 134 3.53 -9.62 -19.32
CA MET A 134 4.84 -10.25 -19.53
C MET A 134 4.70 -11.70 -19.89
N SER A 135 5.69 -12.23 -20.60
CA SER A 135 5.67 -13.61 -21.07
C SER A 135 6.98 -14.33 -20.79
N ASN A 136 6.91 -15.66 -20.74
CA ASN A 136 8.08 -16.49 -20.94
C ASN A 136 8.62 -16.25 -22.37
N PRO A 137 9.95 -16.16 -22.60
CA PRO A 137 10.53 -15.92 -23.92
C PRO A 137 10.18 -16.97 -24.99
N SER A 138 9.80 -18.18 -24.58
CA SER A 138 9.39 -19.25 -25.50
C SER A 138 7.97 -19.05 -26.09
N LEU A 139 7.16 -18.11 -25.53
CA LEU A 139 5.89 -17.75 -26.15
C LEU A 139 6.13 -17.17 -27.54
N PRO A 140 5.47 -17.68 -28.62
CA PRO A 140 5.65 -17.19 -29.99
C PRO A 140 4.88 -15.89 -30.23
N ALA A 141 4.96 -14.92 -29.29
CA ALA A 141 4.38 -13.58 -29.35
C ALA A 141 5.31 -12.59 -28.65
N LYS A 142 5.65 -11.50 -29.33
CA LYS A 142 6.62 -10.49 -28.86
C LYS A 142 6.00 -9.11 -28.65
N SER A 143 4.79 -8.89 -29.15
CA SER A 143 4.03 -7.64 -29.02
C SER A 143 2.62 -7.94 -28.51
N LEU A 144 1.92 -6.91 -28.04
CA LEU A 144 0.54 -7.06 -27.56
C LEU A 144 -0.41 -7.51 -28.69
N ALA A 145 -0.19 -7.01 -29.91
CA ALA A 145 -0.96 -7.42 -31.08
C ALA A 145 -0.78 -8.93 -31.38
N GLU A 146 0.45 -9.43 -31.29
CA GLU A 146 0.75 -10.87 -31.46
C GLU A 146 0.16 -11.71 -30.33
N VAL A 147 0.19 -11.22 -29.08
CA VAL A 147 -0.48 -11.86 -27.93
C VAL A 147 -1.98 -11.99 -28.17
N ILE A 148 -2.63 -10.92 -28.64
CA ILE A 148 -4.07 -10.94 -28.95
C ILE A 148 -4.37 -11.92 -30.11
N ALA A 149 -3.56 -11.92 -31.16
CA ALA A 149 -3.72 -12.84 -32.26
C ALA A 149 -3.55 -14.31 -31.83
N LEU A 150 -2.55 -14.59 -31.00
CA LEU A 150 -2.33 -15.91 -30.41
C LEU A 150 -3.50 -16.31 -29.50
N ALA A 151 -3.98 -15.39 -28.65
CA ALA A 151 -5.11 -15.63 -27.77
C ALA A 151 -6.40 -15.98 -28.54
N LYS A 152 -6.64 -15.30 -29.67
CA LYS A 152 -7.78 -15.60 -30.56
C LYS A 152 -7.64 -16.98 -31.23
N LYS A 153 -6.41 -17.40 -31.55
CA LYS A 153 -6.14 -18.68 -32.18
C LYS A 153 -6.23 -19.85 -31.20
N GLU A 154 -5.60 -19.71 -30.03
CA GLU A 154 -5.46 -20.78 -29.02
C GLU A 154 -6.69 -20.89 -28.10
N GLY A 155 -7.43 -19.79 -27.93
CA GLY A 155 -8.61 -19.72 -27.05
C GLY A 155 -8.26 -20.10 -25.62
N ALA A 156 -9.09 -20.94 -24.99
CA ALA A 156 -8.93 -21.39 -23.61
C ALA A 156 -7.63 -22.15 -23.32
N LYS A 157 -6.88 -22.58 -24.36
CA LYS A 157 -5.57 -23.21 -24.17
C LYS A 157 -4.48 -22.24 -23.76
N LEU A 158 -4.61 -20.94 -24.11
CA LEU A 158 -3.69 -19.93 -23.66
C LEU A 158 -4.01 -19.57 -22.21
N THR A 159 -3.13 -19.95 -21.31
CA THR A 159 -3.24 -19.63 -19.89
C THR A 159 -2.53 -18.32 -19.56
N VAL A 160 -3.18 -17.51 -18.73
CA VAL A 160 -2.67 -16.21 -18.24
C VAL A 160 -2.62 -16.25 -16.72
N GLY A 161 -1.42 -16.10 -16.16
CA GLY A 161 -1.23 -16.06 -14.71
C GLY A 161 -1.54 -14.69 -14.14
N THR A 162 -2.21 -14.65 -12.99
CA THR A 162 -2.43 -13.44 -12.18
C THR A 162 -2.23 -13.73 -10.70
N PRO A 163 -1.97 -12.72 -9.84
CA PRO A 163 -2.22 -12.84 -8.42
C PRO A 163 -3.68 -13.18 -8.14
N PRO A 164 -4.06 -13.55 -6.91
CA PRO A 164 -5.41 -14.05 -6.66
C PRO A 164 -6.50 -12.99 -6.86
N SER A 165 -7.73 -13.43 -7.11
CA SER A 165 -8.91 -12.60 -6.93
C SER A 165 -9.19 -12.38 -5.43
N PRO A 166 -9.65 -11.19 -5.00
CA PRO A 166 -9.80 -9.98 -5.78
C PRO A 166 -8.49 -9.13 -5.76
N THR A 167 -7.86 -8.95 -6.89
CA THR A 167 -6.72 -8.03 -7.06
C THR A 167 -6.85 -7.29 -8.39
N LEU A 168 -6.20 -6.14 -8.47
CA LEU A 168 -6.20 -5.31 -9.68
C LEU A 168 -5.67 -6.06 -10.90
N ASN A 169 -4.63 -6.88 -10.73
CA ASN A 169 -4.06 -7.69 -11.80
C ASN A 169 -5.08 -8.69 -12.38
N TYR A 170 -5.87 -9.32 -11.50
CA TYR A 170 -6.92 -10.24 -11.91
C TYR A 170 -8.00 -9.52 -12.73
N PHE A 171 -8.50 -8.38 -12.23
CA PHE A 171 -9.51 -7.59 -12.94
C PHE A 171 -8.99 -7.04 -14.26
N ALA A 172 -7.71 -6.67 -14.33
CA ALA A 172 -7.06 -6.25 -15.56
C ALA A 172 -7.02 -7.37 -16.63
N ALA A 173 -6.74 -8.59 -16.23
CA ALA A 173 -6.77 -9.74 -17.13
C ALA A 173 -8.19 -10.04 -17.62
N GLU A 174 -9.21 -9.94 -16.76
CA GLU A 174 -10.62 -10.07 -17.14
C GLU A 174 -11.06 -8.94 -18.09
N GLN A 175 -10.64 -7.70 -17.81
CA GLN A 175 -10.91 -6.57 -18.69
C GLN A 175 -10.24 -6.75 -20.06
N PHE A 176 -8.98 -7.19 -20.09
CA PHE A 176 -8.27 -7.52 -21.32
C PHE A 176 -9.02 -8.59 -22.13
N LYS A 177 -9.45 -9.68 -21.48
CA LYS A 177 -10.25 -10.74 -22.09
C LYS A 177 -11.52 -10.19 -22.75
N ALA A 178 -12.27 -9.35 -22.02
CA ALA A 178 -13.51 -8.73 -22.51
C ALA A 178 -13.26 -7.76 -23.67
N MET A 179 -12.25 -6.88 -23.56
CA MET A 179 -11.95 -5.87 -24.58
C MET A 179 -11.45 -6.47 -25.89
N THR A 180 -10.68 -7.57 -25.81
CA THR A 180 -10.10 -8.23 -27.00
C THR A 180 -10.98 -9.31 -27.59
N GLY A 181 -12.05 -9.69 -26.90
CA GLY A 181 -12.94 -10.79 -27.32
C GLY A 181 -12.20 -12.14 -27.37
N THR A 182 -11.22 -12.36 -26.49
CA THR A 182 -10.45 -13.58 -26.40
C THR A 182 -11.01 -14.51 -25.32
N ASP A 183 -10.82 -15.82 -25.48
CA ASP A 183 -11.26 -16.83 -24.51
C ASP A 183 -10.06 -17.45 -23.78
N ILE A 184 -9.20 -16.61 -23.20
CA ILE A 184 -8.05 -17.05 -22.40
C ILE A 184 -8.50 -17.64 -21.06
N THR A 185 -7.72 -18.60 -20.53
CA THR A 185 -7.94 -19.14 -19.19
C THR A 185 -7.07 -18.40 -18.18
N ILE A 186 -7.70 -17.76 -17.17
CA ILE A 186 -6.98 -17.08 -16.11
C ILE A 186 -6.67 -18.06 -14.98
N VAL A 187 -5.40 -18.17 -14.62
CA VAL A 187 -4.89 -18.99 -13.53
C VAL A 187 -4.39 -18.09 -12.40
N THR A 188 -4.92 -18.26 -11.20
CA THR A 188 -4.56 -17.43 -10.06
C THR A 188 -3.50 -18.08 -9.19
N TYR A 189 -2.54 -17.27 -8.75
CA TYR A 189 -1.44 -17.63 -7.87
C TYR A 189 -1.61 -17.01 -6.47
N LYS A 190 -0.96 -17.55 -5.45
CA LYS A 190 -1.03 -16.99 -4.07
C LYS A 190 -0.36 -15.63 -3.90
N GLY A 191 0.27 -15.09 -4.95
CA GLY A 191 0.94 -13.78 -4.96
C GLY A 191 1.83 -13.60 -6.18
N THR A 192 2.41 -12.40 -6.31
CA THR A 192 3.26 -12.00 -7.45
C THR A 192 4.56 -12.78 -7.54
N GLY A 193 5.17 -13.16 -6.39
CA GLY A 193 6.42 -13.94 -6.36
C GLY A 193 6.26 -15.35 -6.96
N PRO A 194 5.37 -16.21 -6.45
CA PRO A 194 5.09 -17.54 -7.02
C PRO A 194 4.72 -17.49 -8.50
N LEU A 195 3.92 -16.49 -8.91
CA LEU A 195 3.58 -16.27 -10.32
C LEU A 195 4.83 -16.01 -11.17
N THR A 196 5.75 -15.16 -10.70
CA THR A 196 6.99 -14.84 -11.41
C THR A 196 7.85 -16.10 -11.59
N ASN A 197 7.98 -16.93 -10.56
CA ASN A 197 8.76 -18.17 -10.62
C ASN A 197 8.19 -19.15 -11.66
N ASP A 198 6.87 -19.35 -11.69
CA ASP A 198 6.21 -20.24 -12.63
C ASP A 198 6.26 -19.69 -14.08
N LEU A 199 6.21 -18.37 -14.24
CA LEU A 199 6.38 -17.73 -15.54
C LEU A 199 7.81 -17.93 -16.07
N VAL A 200 8.84 -17.78 -15.23
CA VAL A 200 10.24 -18.07 -15.59
C VAL A 200 10.41 -19.54 -15.92
N GLY A 201 9.80 -20.43 -15.14
CA GLY A 201 9.83 -21.88 -15.37
C GLY A 201 9.04 -22.35 -16.60
N GLY A 202 8.24 -21.48 -17.23
CA GLY A 202 7.40 -21.83 -18.37
C GLY A 202 6.16 -22.66 -18.01
N HIS A 203 5.78 -22.75 -16.73
CA HIS A 203 4.55 -23.41 -16.28
C HIS A 203 3.30 -22.58 -16.63
N VAL A 204 3.45 -21.28 -16.71
CA VAL A 204 2.51 -20.36 -17.33
C VAL A 204 3.26 -19.49 -18.35
N MET A 205 2.64 -19.18 -19.49
CA MET A 205 3.33 -18.55 -20.61
C MET A 205 3.15 -17.05 -20.69
N LEU A 206 2.08 -16.51 -20.10
CA LEU A 206 1.71 -15.11 -20.08
C LEU A 206 1.22 -14.73 -18.69
N ALA A 207 1.49 -13.50 -18.26
CA ALA A 207 1.03 -13.02 -16.96
C ALA A 207 0.69 -11.53 -16.97
N PHE A 208 -0.30 -11.14 -16.15
CA PHE A 208 -0.52 -9.79 -15.68
C PHE A 208 0.07 -9.69 -14.27
N ASN A 209 1.25 -9.13 -14.15
CA ASN A 209 1.97 -9.06 -12.88
C ASN A 209 2.50 -7.66 -12.63
N THR A 210 2.84 -7.32 -11.39
CA THR A 210 3.54 -6.07 -11.09
C THR A 210 5.02 -6.16 -11.47
N LEU A 211 5.63 -5.04 -11.80
CA LEU A 211 7.01 -4.99 -12.27
C LEU A 211 8.04 -5.38 -11.18
N PRO A 212 7.91 -4.99 -9.88
CA PRO A 212 8.96 -5.21 -8.89
C PRO A 212 9.51 -6.65 -8.78
N PRO A 213 8.69 -7.70 -8.69
CA PRO A 213 9.22 -9.06 -8.57
C PRO A 213 9.78 -9.63 -9.86
N ALA A 214 9.55 -8.98 -11.00
CA ALA A 214 9.91 -9.47 -12.32
C ALA A 214 11.05 -8.68 -13.00
N ILE A 215 11.40 -7.49 -12.51
CA ILE A 215 12.30 -6.57 -13.20
C ILE A 215 13.67 -7.19 -13.49
N GLY A 216 14.27 -7.86 -12.52
CA GLY A 216 15.57 -8.55 -12.72
C GLY A 216 15.50 -9.66 -13.77
N ASN A 217 14.37 -10.41 -13.84
CA ASN A 217 14.16 -11.43 -14.84
C ASN A 217 13.91 -10.85 -16.24
N ILE A 218 13.29 -9.68 -16.33
CA ILE A 218 13.12 -8.96 -17.60
C ILE A 218 14.46 -8.43 -18.09
N GLN A 219 15.24 -7.79 -17.22
CA GLN A 219 16.55 -7.25 -17.55
C GLN A 219 17.57 -8.33 -17.96
N SER A 220 17.50 -9.52 -17.36
CA SER A 220 18.33 -10.67 -17.74
C SER A 220 17.84 -11.43 -18.98
N GLY A 221 16.63 -11.10 -19.50
CA GLY A 221 16.02 -11.79 -20.62
C GLY A 221 15.35 -13.11 -20.26
N ALA A 222 15.29 -13.47 -18.97
CA ALA A 222 14.55 -14.67 -18.50
C ALA A 222 13.03 -14.50 -18.64
N LEU A 223 12.54 -13.26 -18.67
CA LEU A 223 11.17 -12.88 -19.03
C LEU A 223 11.17 -11.80 -20.12
N ARG A 224 10.09 -11.72 -20.87
CA ARG A 224 9.85 -10.65 -21.83
C ARG A 224 8.72 -9.74 -21.34
N ALA A 225 8.95 -8.46 -21.17
CA ALA A 225 7.89 -7.48 -21.02
C ALA A 225 7.25 -7.21 -22.39
N ILE A 226 5.94 -7.32 -22.47
CA ILE A 226 5.15 -7.10 -23.69
C ILE A 226 4.61 -5.66 -23.73
N ALA A 227 4.01 -5.19 -22.63
CA ALA A 227 3.50 -3.83 -22.50
C ALA A 227 3.34 -3.46 -21.03
N VAL A 228 3.51 -2.17 -20.71
CA VAL A 228 3.30 -1.61 -19.36
C VAL A 228 1.93 -0.94 -19.29
N GLY A 229 1.24 -1.10 -18.14
CA GLY A 229 -0.10 -0.57 -17.91
C GLY A 229 -0.15 0.90 -17.51
N SER A 230 1.01 1.56 -17.35
CA SER A 230 1.10 2.98 -17.02
C SER A 230 0.74 3.89 -18.22
N PRO A 231 0.30 5.15 -17.99
CA PRO A 231 -0.03 6.09 -19.06
C PRO A 231 1.18 6.50 -19.91
N SER A 232 2.38 6.37 -19.36
CA SER A 232 3.66 6.58 -20.05
C SER A 232 4.58 5.40 -19.82
N ARG A 233 5.61 5.25 -20.69
CA ARG A 233 6.65 4.23 -20.51
C ARG A 233 7.38 4.46 -19.19
N VAL A 234 7.79 3.37 -18.54
CA VAL A 234 8.49 3.44 -17.26
C VAL A 234 10.01 3.56 -17.47
N ALA A 235 10.66 4.36 -16.64
CA ALA A 235 12.11 4.60 -16.76
C ALA A 235 12.95 3.32 -16.65
N ALA A 236 12.47 2.34 -15.87
CA ALA A 236 13.13 1.04 -15.72
C ALA A 236 13.08 0.16 -16.98
N LEU A 237 12.14 0.42 -17.92
CA LEU A 237 11.94 -0.34 -19.17
C LEU A 237 11.59 0.63 -20.32
N PRO A 238 12.50 1.51 -20.75
CA PRO A 238 12.20 2.60 -21.69
C PRO A 238 11.78 2.12 -23.08
N ASP A 239 12.19 0.92 -23.48
CA ASP A 239 11.89 0.34 -24.78
C ASP A 239 10.56 -0.43 -24.82
N VAL A 240 9.95 -0.69 -23.64
CA VAL A 240 8.67 -1.41 -23.56
C VAL A 240 7.52 -0.41 -23.76
N PRO A 241 6.65 -0.64 -24.76
CA PRO A 241 5.53 0.25 -25.03
C PRO A 241 4.48 0.19 -23.91
N THR A 242 3.68 1.23 -23.81
CA THR A 242 2.47 1.18 -22.96
C THR A 242 1.39 0.31 -23.64
N ILE A 243 0.42 -0.16 -22.85
CA ILE A 243 -0.76 -0.85 -23.39
C ILE A 243 -1.54 0.08 -24.32
N ALA A 244 -1.60 1.38 -24.00
CA ALA A 244 -2.24 2.39 -24.83
C ALA A 244 -1.52 2.55 -26.19
N GLU A 245 -0.19 2.68 -26.21
CA GLU A 245 0.62 2.70 -27.44
C GLU A 245 0.44 1.42 -28.28
N SER A 246 0.09 0.31 -27.61
CA SER A 246 -0.11 -1.01 -28.23
C SER A 246 -1.55 -1.25 -28.70
N GLY A 247 -2.41 -0.24 -28.70
CA GLY A 247 -3.75 -0.29 -29.30
C GLY A 247 -4.92 -0.54 -28.34
N LEU A 248 -4.69 -0.53 -27.01
CA LEU A 248 -5.73 -0.66 -25.99
C LEU A 248 -5.70 0.52 -24.99
N PRO A 249 -6.03 1.75 -25.43
CA PRO A 249 -5.88 2.94 -24.58
C PRO A 249 -6.80 2.94 -23.35
N GLU A 250 -7.91 2.19 -23.38
CA GLU A 250 -8.81 2.07 -22.23
C GLU A 250 -8.32 1.10 -21.14
N LEU A 251 -7.23 0.38 -21.38
CA LEU A 251 -6.66 -0.59 -20.43
C LEU A 251 -5.45 0.02 -19.73
N GLU A 252 -5.68 1.04 -18.92
CA GLU A 252 -4.67 1.61 -18.03
C GLU A 252 -4.72 0.94 -16.67
N ILE A 253 -3.58 0.38 -16.22
CA ILE A 253 -3.51 -0.43 -15.02
C ILE A 253 -2.27 -0.03 -14.20
N VAL A 254 -2.46 0.86 -13.26
CA VAL A 254 -1.44 1.28 -12.31
C VAL A 254 -1.91 0.94 -10.90
N GLN A 255 -1.04 0.35 -10.11
CA GLN A 255 -1.26 0.22 -8.67
C GLN A 255 -0.60 1.39 -7.96
N TYR A 256 -1.35 2.09 -7.14
CA TYR A 256 -0.83 3.11 -6.25
C TYR A 256 -0.64 2.49 -4.87
N TYR A 257 0.56 2.66 -4.32
CA TYR A 257 0.89 2.25 -2.96
C TYR A 257 0.96 3.48 -2.09
N GLY A 258 0.35 3.45 -0.93
CA GLY A 258 0.38 4.57 -0.01
C GLY A 258 0.28 4.13 1.44
N LEU A 259 0.70 5.00 2.34
CA LEU A 259 0.60 4.77 3.78
C LEU A 259 -0.73 5.27 4.31
N VAL A 260 -1.38 4.45 5.11
CA VAL A 260 -2.56 4.81 5.91
C VAL A 260 -2.37 4.36 7.36
N ALA A 261 -3.10 5.01 8.25
CA ALA A 261 -3.24 4.65 9.66
C ALA A 261 -4.72 4.40 9.99
N PRO A 262 -5.08 3.82 11.16
CA PRO A 262 -6.46 3.78 11.63
C PRO A 262 -7.11 5.17 11.70
N ALA A 263 -8.39 5.29 11.39
CA ALA A 263 -9.10 6.57 11.16
C ALA A 263 -8.97 7.61 12.28
N ALA A 264 -8.99 7.19 13.55
CA ALA A 264 -8.90 8.09 14.69
C ALA A 264 -7.45 8.45 15.08
N THR A 265 -6.45 8.16 14.23
CA THR A 265 -5.04 8.53 14.50
C THR A 265 -4.94 10.06 14.59
N PRO A 266 -4.33 10.60 15.65
CA PRO A 266 -4.23 12.05 15.86
C PRO A 266 -3.58 12.78 14.67
N GLN A 267 -4.18 13.89 14.26
CA GLN A 267 -3.72 14.67 13.11
C GLN A 267 -2.23 15.06 13.17
N PRO A 268 -1.64 15.46 14.33
CA PRO A 268 -0.21 15.75 14.40
C PRO A 268 0.68 14.54 14.05
N ILE A 269 0.24 13.32 14.36
CA ILE A 269 0.96 12.08 14.01
C ILE A 269 0.90 11.85 12.49
N VAL A 270 -0.28 12.02 11.88
CA VAL A 270 -0.46 11.92 10.43
C VAL A 270 0.43 12.92 9.70
N GLU A 271 0.44 14.18 10.16
CA GLU A 271 1.25 15.25 9.58
C GLU A 271 2.76 14.99 9.73
N ARG A 272 3.20 14.51 10.90
CA ARG A 272 4.60 14.12 11.13
C ARG A 272 5.02 13.00 10.18
N LEU A 273 4.23 11.94 10.07
CA LEU A 273 4.49 10.81 9.16
C LEU A 273 4.50 11.25 7.70
N ASN A 274 3.55 12.09 7.28
CA ASN A 274 3.52 12.65 5.92
C ASN A 274 4.75 13.50 5.61
N ALA A 275 5.13 14.38 6.53
CA ALA A 275 6.30 15.26 6.34
C ALA A 275 7.57 14.45 6.09
N GLU A 276 7.84 13.43 6.92
CA GLU A 276 9.01 12.57 6.75
C GLU A 276 8.88 11.69 5.49
N LEU A 277 7.70 11.14 5.20
CA LEU A 277 7.45 10.37 3.99
C LEU A 277 7.75 11.20 2.73
N ARG A 278 7.24 12.41 2.63
CA ARG A 278 7.49 13.30 1.49
C ARG A 278 8.97 13.64 1.34
N LYS A 279 9.66 13.92 2.45
CA LYS A 279 11.08 14.22 2.46
C LYS A 279 11.91 13.04 1.92
N ILE A 280 11.65 11.81 2.38
CA ILE A 280 12.37 10.63 1.89
C ILE A 280 12.06 10.34 0.42
N LEU A 281 10.80 10.50 -0.02
CA LEU A 281 10.39 10.23 -1.40
C LEU A 281 10.94 11.25 -2.42
N THR A 282 11.32 12.44 -1.97
CA THR A 282 11.96 13.44 -2.84
C THR A 282 13.46 13.27 -2.94
N SER A 283 14.08 12.40 -2.13
CA SER A 283 15.51 12.12 -2.19
C SER A 283 15.86 11.25 -3.41
N GLU A 284 16.99 11.55 -4.07
CA GLU A 284 17.43 10.80 -5.24
C GLU A 284 17.73 9.31 -4.94
N ASP A 285 18.24 9.00 -3.73
CA ASP A 285 18.47 7.63 -3.29
C ASP A 285 17.16 6.81 -3.27
N VAL A 286 16.09 7.37 -2.70
CA VAL A 286 14.80 6.66 -2.62
C VAL A 286 14.13 6.58 -3.98
N LYS A 287 14.15 7.64 -4.79
CA LYS A 287 13.65 7.61 -6.17
C LYS A 287 14.35 6.51 -6.97
N LYS A 288 15.68 6.46 -6.88
CA LYS A 288 16.47 5.41 -7.56
C LYS A 288 16.10 4.01 -7.07
N ARG A 289 16.01 3.79 -5.75
CA ARG A 289 15.65 2.49 -5.18
C ARG A 289 14.26 2.04 -5.59
N LEU A 290 13.28 2.95 -5.59
CA LEU A 290 11.92 2.64 -6.05
C LEU A 290 11.91 2.33 -7.54
N MET A 291 12.62 3.11 -8.36
CA MET A 291 12.77 2.86 -9.80
C MET A 291 13.45 1.51 -10.07
N ASP A 292 14.54 1.21 -9.37
CA ASP A 292 15.23 -0.10 -9.47
C ASP A 292 14.32 -1.26 -9.02
N ALA A 293 13.38 -0.97 -8.11
CA ALA A 293 12.34 -1.90 -7.70
C ALA A 293 11.11 -1.89 -8.64
N GLY A 294 11.13 -1.14 -9.74
CA GLY A 294 10.05 -1.12 -10.73
C GLY A 294 8.85 -0.25 -10.38
N GLY A 295 9.02 0.76 -9.55
CA GLY A 295 7.99 1.73 -9.18
C GLY A 295 8.53 3.16 -9.19
N ASP A 296 7.68 4.14 -9.44
CA ASP A 296 8.02 5.56 -9.40
C ASP A 296 7.56 6.19 -8.09
N ALA A 297 8.44 6.98 -7.46
CA ALA A 297 8.12 7.68 -6.21
C ALA A 297 7.00 8.71 -6.42
N MET A 298 6.00 8.72 -5.53
CA MET A 298 4.83 9.60 -5.62
C MET A 298 4.60 10.36 -4.30
N PRO A 299 5.41 11.40 -3.99
CA PRO A 299 5.15 12.22 -2.81
C PRO A 299 3.83 12.97 -2.94
N SER A 300 2.98 12.92 -1.92
CA SER A 300 1.70 13.61 -1.89
C SER A 300 1.36 14.12 -0.49
N THR A 301 0.40 15.03 -0.42
CA THR A 301 -0.28 15.36 0.83
C THR A 301 -1.29 14.27 1.22
N PRO A 302 -1.73 14.20 2.49
CA PRO A 302 -2.80 13.29 2.90
C PRO A 302 -4.09 13.47 2.09
N ALA A 303 -4.48 14.71 1.81
CA ALA A 303 -5.68 15.02 1.04
C ALA A 303 -5.60 14.59 -0.42
N GLU A 304 -4.43 14.70 -1.06
CA GLU A 304 -4.20 14.19 -2.42
C GLU A 304 -4.30 12.68 -2.47
N TYR A 305 -3.72 11.99 -1.49
CA TYR A 305 -3.81 10.54 -1.43
C TYR A 305 -5.24 10.06 -1.16
N ALA A 306 -5.98 10.70 -0.25
CA ALA A 306 -7.38 10.38 -0.02
C ALA A 306 -8.22 10.48 -1.32
N ARG A 307 -8.02 11.55 -2.11
CA ARG A 307 -8.68 11.70 -3.42
C ARG A 307 -8.26 10.62 -4.42
N ASN A 308 -6.96 10.23 -4.42
CA ASN A 308 -6.48 9.14 -5.27
C ASN A 308 -7.15 7.81 -4.92
N ILE A 309 -7.29 7.48 -3.63
CA ILE A 309 -8.01 6.28 -3.19
C ILE A 309 -9.42 6.28 -3.77
N GLN A 310 -10.20 7.33 -3.53
CA GLN A 310 -11.59 7.44 -3.99
C GLN A 310 -11.72 7.34 -5.52
N HIS A 311 -10.81 7.99 -6.25
CA HIS A 311 -10.79 7.96 -7.72
C HIS A 311 -10.56 6.54 -8.24
N GLU A 312 -9.51 5.89 -7.75
CA GLU A 312 -9.13 4.54 -8.23
C GLU A 312 -10.16 3.48 -7.84
N GLU A 313 -10.68 3.52 -6.61
CA GLU A 313 -11.72 2.59 -6.18
C GLU A 313 -13.00 2.77 -7.02
N GLY A 314 -13.41 4.01 -7.28
CA GLY A 314 -14.56 4.31 -8.15
C GLY A 314 -14.37 3.78 -9.57
N LYS A 315 -13.19 3.99 -10.17
CA LYS A 315 -12.81 3.48 -11.51
C LYS A 315 -12.95 1.96 -11.57
N TRP A 316 -12.38 1.25 -10.61
CA TRP A 316 -12.37 -0.22 -10.62
C TRP A 316 -13.71 -0.84 -10.25
N HIS A 317 -14.48 -0.25 -9.35
CA HIS A 317 -15.87 -0.66 -9.12
C HIS A 317 -16.74 -0.55 -10.39
N ALA A 318 -16.54 0.51 -11.17
CA ALA A 318 -17.24 0.65 -12.46
C ALA A 318 -16.85 -0.45 -13.46
N VAL A 319 -15.55 -0.81 -13.54
CA VAL A 319 -15.05 -1.91 -14.38
C VAL A 319 -15.65 -3.24 -13.96
N ILE A 320 -15.58 -3.58 -12.66
CA ILE A 320 -16.12 -4.83 -12.10
C ILE A 320 -17.61 -4.96 -12.40
N LYS A 321 -18.38 -3.89 -12.19
CA LYS A 321 -19.81 -3.84 -12.50
C LYS A 321 -20.08 -4.03 -14.00
N LYS A 322 -19.32 -3.35 -14.89
CA LYS A 322 -19.45 -3.46 -16.33
C LYS A 322 -19.18 -4.89 -16.83
N LEU A 323 -18.24 -5.59 -16.19
CA LEU A 323 -17.86 -6.96 -16.55
C LEU A 323 -18.77 -8.01 -15.89
N GLY A 324 -19.65 -7.64 -14.98
CA GLY A 324 -20.50 -8.58 -14.23
C GLY A 324 -19.72 -9.53 -13.33
N LEU A 325 -18.53 -9.13 -12.87
CA LEU A 325 -17.68 -9.96 -12.04
C LEU A 325 -18.20 -10.02 -10.60
N VAL A 326 -18.23 -11.22 -10.04
CA VAL A 326 -18.55 -11.42 -8.61
C VAL A 326 -17.24 -11.37 -7.82
N VAL A 327 -17.18 -10.45 -6.89
CA VAL A 327 -16.01 -10.24 -6.01
C VAL A 327 -16.36 -10.78 -4.63
N ASN A 328 -15.98 -12.01 -4.35
CA ASN A 328 -16.22 -12.67 -3.05
C ASN A 328 -15.02 -12.49 -2.10
#